data_ffab2febc27788fadb2eb6f6a83d5063
#
_entry.id   ffab2febc27788fadb2eb6f6a83d5063
#
_cell.length_a   1.000
_cell.length_b   1.000
_cell.length_c   1.000
_cell.angle_alpha   90.00
_cell.angle_beta   90.00
_cell.angle_gamma   90.00
#
_symmetry.space_group_name_H-M   'P 1'
#
loop_
_entity.id
_entity.type
_entity.pdbx_description
1 polymer ?
#
loop_
_entity_poly.entity_id
_entity_poly.type
_entity_poly.pdbx_seq_one_letter_code
_entity_poly.pdbx_strand_id
1 'polypeptide(L)'
;MSLKNKPSYTIFNRNLYKESMRQLRLIGLIATALLMLWEVLIPVGKYTMITAETHLPVVLTITSNYFCLIFSYTIIVPVLALTAFNFMTKRMTSDYYHSFPQTRKCIFLTIFAAVMTWITIAIFVPAISSLLICKIMSKYLAIDGGHLLLFCLSMLICSFLVAAAITLSCSITGTLFTNICVTGIILFLPRILTTAICTMITSSSILLDSDNLITLLANKYNIVFNTIYGIFYSSTPAFFTSASSMTYTFILGVIFFAVSIILFTRRKSELAGNAATSKHLQTSIRMCVALPLCLAGCDELFNIINNKTTADRSDIFALFVIYLLAVIAMFVYEL
;
A
#
# COMPACT_ATOMS: atom_id res chain seq x y z
N MET A 1 -20.57 15.22 -48.83
CA MET A 1 -21.34 15.17 -47.57
C MET A 1 -20.51 14.39 -46.54
N SER A 2 -19.62 15.08 -45.85
CA SER A 2 -18.65 14.48 -44.90
C SER A 2 -19.21 14.63 -43.48
N LEU A 3 -19.79 13.54 -42.98
CA LEU A 3 -20.12 13.44 -41.54
C LEU A 3 -18.81 13.37 -40.76
N LYS A 4 -18.34 14.51 -40.27
CA LYS A 4 -17.36 14.59 -39.19
C LYS A 4 -17.98 13.94 -37.94
N ASN A 5 -17.86 12.61 -37.82
CA ASN A 5 -18.02 11.94 -36.53
C ASN A 5 -16.90 12.49 -35.60
N LYS A 6 -17.21 13.52 -34.83
CA LYS A 6 -16.38 13.89 -33.67
C LYS A 6 -16.27 12.65 -32.81
N PRO A 7 -15.06 12.16 -32.50
CA PRO A 7 -14.91 11.07 -31.56
C PRO A 7 -15.58 11.50 -30.26
N SER A 8 -16.60 10.77 -29.83
CA SER A 8 -17.23 10.99 -28.54
C SER A 8 -16.17 10.67 -27.50
N TYR A 9 -15.66 11.69 -26.86
CA TYR A 9 -14.68 11.56 -25.75
C TYR A 9 -15.40 10.98 -24.53
N THR A 10 -15.70 9.68 -24.59
CA THR A 10 -16.24 8.97 -23.43
C THR A 10 -15.13 8.81 -22.39
N ILE A 11 -15.36 9.32 -21.20
CA ILE A 11 -14.42 9.22 -20.07
C ILE A 11 -14.30 7.76 -19.59
N PHE A 12 -15.31 6.95 -19.84
CA PHE A 12 -15.44 5.56 -19.38
C PHE A 12 -15.94 4.64 -20.50
N ASN A 13 -15.32 3.46 -20.64
CA ASN A 13 -15.75 2.45 -21.61
C ASN A 13 -16.26 1.19 -20.91
N ARG A 14 -17.57 0.95 -21.07
CA ARG A 14 -18.26 -0.18 -20.45
C ARG A 14 -17.73 -1.56 -20.92
N ASN A 15 -17.34 -1.68 -22.18
CA ASN A 15 -16.85 -2.97 -22.72
C ASN A 15 -15.47 -3.29 -22.17
N LEU A 16 -14.57 -2.30 -22.15
CA LEU A 16 -13.25 -2.44 -21.55
C LEU A 16 -13.34 -2.73 -20.03
N TYR A 17 -14.28 -2.09 -19.33
CA TYR A 17 -14.54 -2.36 -17.92
C TYR A 17 -14.96 -3.82 -17.68
N LYS A 18 -15.92 -4.33 -18.47
CA LYS A 18 -16.36 -5.72 -18.35
C LYS A 18 -15.23 -6.71 -18.61
N GLU A 19 -14.40 -6.43 -19.62
CA GLU A 19 -13.25 -7.27 -19.93
C GLU A 19 -12.20 -7.24 -18.81
N SER A 20 -11.88 -6.07 -18.28
CA SER A 20 -10.97 -5.94 -17.12
C SER A 20 -11.53 -6.65 -15.89
N MET A 21 -12.82 -6.54 -15.62
CA MET A 21 -13.47 -7.28 -14.53
C MET A 21 -13.37 -8.80 -14.73
N ARG A 22 -13.51 -9.28 -15.97
CA ARG A 22 -13.39 -10.69 -16.32
C ARG A 22 -11.95 -11.20 -16.15
N GLN A 23 -10.96 -10.43 -16.57
CA GLN A 23 -9.53 -10.77 -16.39
C GLN A 23 -9.13 -10.88 -14.92
N LEU A 24 -9.66 -9.99 -14.08
CA LEU A 24 -9.38 -9.98 -12.64
C LEU A 24 -10.25 -10.94 -11.82
N ARG A 25 -11.25 -11.60 -12.46
CA ARG A 25 -12.27 -12.40 -11.77
C ARG A 25 -11.68 -13.48 -10.87
N LEU A 26 -10.72 -14.24 -11.37
CA LEU A 26 -10.13 -15.36 -10.61
C LEU A 26 -9.39 -14.84 -9.38
N ILE A 27 -8.55 -13.83 -9.56
CA ILE A 27 -7.78 -13.24 -8.46
C ILE A 27 -8.71 -12.55 -7.46
N GLY A 28 -9.69 -11.80 -7.94
CA GLY A 28 -10.69 -11.14 -7.10
C GLY A 28 -11.51 -12.13 -6.28
N LEU A 29 -11.93 -13.26 -6.85
CA LEU A 29 -12.65 -14.32 -6.12
C LEU A 29 -11.77 -15.00 -5.08
N ILE A 30 -10.53 -15.32 -5.40
CA ILE A 30 -9.58 -15.89 -4.42
C ILE A 30 -9.35 -14.90 -3.26
N ALA A 31 -9.15 -13.63 -3.57
CA ALA A 31 -8.95 -12.59 -2.57
C ALA A 31 -10.17 -12.45 -1.64
N THR A 32 -11.38 -12.40 -2.19
CA THR A 32 -12.62 -12.33 -1.39
C THR A 32 -12.81 -13.59 -0.54
N ALA A 33 -12.51 -14.77 -1.08
CA ALA A 33 -12.62 -16.02 -0.34
C ALA A 33 -11.63 -16.11 0.83
N LEU A 34 -10.39 -15.67 0.64
CA LEU A 34 -9.37 -15.63 1.69
C LEU A 34 -9.76 -14.67 2.83
N LEU A 35 -10.22 -13.47 2.49
CA LEU A 35 -10.67 -12.52 3.51
C LEU A 35 -11.95 -13.01 4.20
N MET A 36 -12.88 -13.60 3.46
CA MET A 36 -14.10 -14.17 4.03
C MET A 36 -13.80 -15.32 5.01
N LEU A 37 -12.88 -16.19 4.65
CA LEU A 37 -12.46 -17.28 5.52
C LEU A 37 -11.88 -16.74 6.84
N TRP A 38 -11.06 -15.71 6.78
CA TRP A 38 -10.48 -15.07 7.95
C TRP A 38 -11.53 -14.38 8.83
N GLU A 39 -12.41 -13.59 8.23
CA GLU A 39 -13.49 -12.87 8.90
C GLU A 39 -14.53 -13.81 9.54
N VAL A 40 -14.67 -15.02 9.04
CA VAL A 40 -15.53 -16.07 9.62
C VAL A 40 -14.80 -16.82 10.76
N LEU A 41 -13.51 -17.12 10.59
CA LEU A 41 -12.74 -17.87 11.60
C LEU A 41 -12.59 -17.10 12.91
N ILE A 42 -12.46 -15.78 12.87
CA ILE A 42 -12.29 -14.96 14.08
C ILE A 42 -13.52 -15.04 15.02
N PRO A 43 -14.75 -14.75 14.57
CA PRO A 43 -15.95 -14.89 15.42
C PRO A 43 -16.15 -16.31 15.92
N VAL A 44 -15.97 -17.32 15.05
CA VAL A 44 -16.13 -18.73 15.42
C VAL A 44 -15.09 -19.15 16.46
N GLY A 45 -13.82 -18.79 16.27
CA GLY A 45 -12.75 -19.09 17.24
C GLY A 45 -12.99 -18.42 18.59
N LYS A 46 -13.45 -17.17 18.62
CA LYS A 46 -13.83 -16.50 19.88
C LYS A 46 -15.05 -17.12 20.53
N TYR A 47 -16.04 -17.54 19.74
CA TYR A 47 -17.21 -18.24 20.26
C TYR A 47 -16.82 -19.54 20.98
N THR A 48 -15.94 -20.35 20.41
CA THR A 48 -15.48 -21.61 21.03
C THR A 48 -14.71 -21.36 22.33
N MET A 49 -13.92 -20.29 22.42
CA MET A 49 -13.21 -19.92 23.65
C MET A 49 -14.16 -19.44 24.75
N ILE A 50 -15.15 -18.61 24.40
CA ILE A 50 -16.13 -18.07 25.37
C ILE A 50 -17.02 -19.18 25.94
N THR A 51 -17.47 -20.11 25.12
CA THR A 51 -18.28 -21.23 25.56
C THR A 51 -17.52 -22.21 26.47
N ALA A 52 -16.19 -22.22 26.38
CA ALA A 52 -15.33 -23.03 27.23
C ALA A 52 -15.03 -22.39 28.61
N GLU A 53 -14.95 -21.04 28.67
CA GLU A 53 -14.45 -20.36 29.87
C GLU A 53 -15.49 -19.48 30.60
N THR A 54 -16.41 -18.83 29.89
CA THR A 54 -17.34 -17.84 30.49
C THR A 54 -18.70 -17.81 29.80
N HIS A 55 -19.79 -17.64 30.60
CA HIS A 55 -21.16 -17.49 30.08
C HIS A 55 -21.57 -16.03 29.79
N LEU A 56 -20.62 -15.08 29.79
CA LEU A 56 -20.90 -13.67 29.58
C LEU A 56 -20.73 -13.29 28.11
N PRO A 57 -21.57 -12.39 27.54
CA PRO A 57 -21.41 -11.93 26.18
C PRO A 57 -20.15 -11.07 26.05
N VAL A 58 -19.31 -11.40 25.08
CA VAL A 58 -18.08 -10.67 24.77
C VAL A 58 -18.29 -9.81 23.53
N VAL A 59 -18.00 -8.50 23.66
CA VAL A 59 -18.02 -7.60 22.52
C VAL A 59 -16.77 -7.82 21.66
N LEU A 60 -16.99 -8.20 20.41
CA LEU A 60 -15.91 -8.30 19.42
C LEU A 60 -15.38 -6.90 19.11
N THR A 61 -14.17 -6.62 19.58
CA THR A 61 -13.48 -5.38 19.25
C THR A 61 -12.78 -5.50 17.90
N ILE A 62 -12.64 -4.38 17.22
CA ILE A 62 -12.00 -4.25 15.89
C ILE A 62 -10.56 -4.77 15.87
N THR A 63 -9.88 -4.79 17.02
CA THR A 63 -8.52 -5.31 17.17
C THR A 63 -8.32 -6.74 16.66
N SER A 64 -9.38 -7.53 16.57
CA SER A 64 -9.30 -8.90 16.03
C SER A 64 -9.12 -8.95 14.50
N ASN A 65 -9.50 -7.90 13.79
CA ASN A 65 -9.49 -7.88 12.32
C ASN A 65 -8.29 -7.11 11.73
N TYR A 66 -7.33 -6.75 12.59
CA TYR A 66 -6.12 -6.01 12.19
C TYR A 66 -5.31 -6.71 11.11
N PHE A 67 -5.21 -8.04 11.20
CA PHE A 67 -4.51 -8.84 10.20
C PHE A 67 -5.18 -8.79 8.82
N CYS A 68 -6.51 -8.83 8.75
CA CYS A 68 -7.25 -8.67 7.50
C CYS A 68 -6.94 -7.36 6.79
N LEU A 69 -6.84 -6.28 7.56
CA LEU A 69 -6.52 -4.96 7.05
C LEU A 69 -5.13 -4.98 6.39
N ILE A 70 -4.12 -5.43 7.13
CA ILE A 70 -2.74 -5.47 6.64
C ILE A 70 -2.65 -6.37 5.40
N PHE A 71 -3.19 -7.58 5.47
CA PHE A 71 -3.19 -8.53 4.36
C PHE A 71 -3.88 -7.99 3.11
N SER A 72 -4.98 -7.25 3.28
CA SER A 72 -5.71 -6.65 2.18
C SER A 72 -4.83 -5.69 1.37
N TYR A 73 -4.27 -4.66 1.98
CA TYR A 73 -3.53 -3.64 1.22
C TYR A 73 -2.07 -4.00 0.94
N THR A 74 -1.45 -4.92 1.70
CA THR A 74 -0.06 -5.36 1.45
C THR A 74 0.05 -6.46 0.40
N ILE A 75 -0.94 -7.32 0.26
CA ILE A 75 -0.88 -8.46 -0.66
C ILE A 75 -1.98 -8.38 -1.72
N ILE A 76 -3.25 -8.26 -1.33
CA ILE A 76 -4.37 -8.35 -2.27
C ILE A 76 -4.37 -7.18 -3.25
N VAL A 77 -4.24 -5.96 -2.75
CA VAL A 77 -4.25 -4.75 -3.59
C VAL A 77 -3.09 -4.72 -4.58
N PRO A 78 -1.82 -4.98 -4.18
CA PRO A 78 -0.72 -5.08 -5.13
C PRO A 78 -0.93 -6.16 -6.20
N VAL A 79 -1.38 -7.34 -5.83
CA VAL A 79 -1.63 -8.42 -6.80
C VAL A 79 -2.71 -8.03 -7.80
N LEU A 80 -3.83 -7.45 -7.37
CA LEU A 80 -4.89 -6.98 -8.26
C LEU A 80 -4.42 -5.83 -9.16
N ALA A 81 -3.75 -4.84 -8.59
CA ALA A 81 -3.29 -3.68 -9.36
C ALA A 81 -2.19 -4.05 -10.35
N LEU A 82 -1.18 -4.83 -9.94
CA LEU A 82 -0.10 -5.28 -10.83
C LEU A 82 -0.61 -6.17 -11.97
N THR A 83 -1.57 -7.05 -11.71
CA THR A 83 -2.17 -7.89 -12.77
C THR A 83 -3.00 -7.08 -13.73
N ALA A 84 -3.79 -6.11 -13.25
CA ALA A 84 -4.58 -5.22 -14.09
C ALA A 84 -3.70 -4.36 -15.01
N PHE A 85 -2.57 -3.85 -14.50
CA PHE A 85 -1.65 -2.99 -15.23
C PHE A 85 -0.44 -3.73 -15.82
N ASN A 86 -0.45 -5.09 -15.81
CA ASN A 86 0.63 -5.91 -16.38
C ASN A 86 0.85 -5.65 -17.90
N PHE A 87 -0.16 -5.16 -18.61
CA PHE A 87 0.00 -4.77 -20.02
C PHE A 87 1.08 -3.70 -20.22
N MET A 88 1.40 -2.91 -19.21
CA MET A 88 2.44 -1.89 -19.26
C MET A 88 3.86 -2.46 -19.20
N THR A 89 4.04 -3.70 -18.74
CA THR A 89 5.36 -4.35 -18.62
C THR A 89 5.75 -5.13 -19.86
N LYS A 90 4.79 -5.51 -20.70
CA LYS A 90 5.00 -6.30 -21.92
C LYS A 90 4.76 -5.45 -23.16
N ARG A 91 5.75 -5.36 -24.05
CA ARG A 91 5.70 -4.51 -25.26
C ARG A 91 4.50 -4.82 -26.15
N MET A 92 4.30 -6.10 -26.51
CA MET A 92 3.19 -6.51 -27.38
C MET A 92 1.81 -6.15 -26.81
N THR A 93 1.61 -6.33 -25.50
CA THR A 93 0.33 -6.00 -24.86
C THR A 93 0.16 -4.49 -24.70
N SER A 94 1.23 -3.75 -24.47
CA SER A 94 1.21 -2.29 -24.41
C SER A 94 0.77 -1.69 -25.76
N ASP A 95 1.36 -2.16 -26.86
CA ASP A 95 1.02 -1.71 -28.21
C ASP A 95 -0.44 -2.03 -28.55
N TYR A 96 -0.93 -3.22 -28.16
CA TYR A 96 -2.34 -3.59 -28.33
C TYR A 96 -3.28 -2.63 -27.62
N TYR A 97 -3.04 -2.31 -26.33
CA TYR A 97 -3.88 -1.35 -25.59
C TYR A 97 -3.80 0.06 -26.17
N HIS A 98 -2.65 0.46 -26.71
CA HIS A 98 -2.48 1.77 -27.33
C HIS A 98 -3.08 1.87 -28.73
N SER A 99 -3.39 0.75 -29.40
CA SER A 99 -4.08 0.73 -30.69
C SER A 99 -5.61 0.92 -30.57
N PHE A 100 -6.19 0.85 -29.36
CA PHE A 100 -7.62 1.10 -29.19
C PHE A 100 -7.99 2.54 -29.59
N PRO A 101 -9.13 2.74 -30.26
CA PRO A 101 -9.62 4.05 -30.68
C PRO A 101 -10.20 4.84 -29.50
N GLN A 102 -9.47 4.91 -28.40
CA GLN A 102 -9.89 5.55 -27.16
C GLN A 102 -8.77 6.42 -26.60
N THR A 103 -9.16 7.42 -25.78
CA THR A 103 -8.15 8.25 -25.10
C THR A 103 -7.44 7.42 -24.03
N ARG A 104 -6.14 7.63 -23.87
CA ARG A 104 -5.33 6.97 -22.82
C ARG A 104 -5.93 7.16 -21.42
N LYS A 105 -6.50 8.36 -21.17
CA LYS A 105 -7.19 8.65 -19.90
C LYS A 105 -8.38 7.71 -19.67
N CYS A 106 -9.18 7.46 -20.72
CA CYS A 106 -10.31 6.55 -20.63
C CYS A 106 -9.88 5.11 -20.31
N ILE A 107 -8.82 4.61 -20.96
CA ILE A 107 -8.26 3.28 -20.70
C ILE A 107 -7.81 3.17 -19.24
N PHE A 108 -7.01 4.12 -18.76
CA PHE A 108 -6.51 4.14 -17.40
C PHE A 108 -7.64 4.15 -16.36
N LEU A 109 -8.57 5.09 -16.48
CA LEU A 109 -9.69 5.24 -15.55
C LEU A 109 -10.59 4.01 -15.52
N THR A 110 -10.83 3.39 -16.69
CA THR A 110 -11.68 2.20 -16.79
C THR A 110 -11.04 0.99 -16.11
N ILE A 111 -9.74 0.76 -16.31
CA ILE A 111 -9.01 -0.35 -15.68
C ILE A 111 -8.88 -0.10 -14.18
N PHE A 112 -8.54 1.11 -13.76
CA PHE A 112 -8.46 1.47 -12.34
C PHE A 112 -9.80 1.29 -11.63
N ALA A 113 -10.91 1.68 -12.25
CA ALA A 113 -12.25 1.45 -11.73
C ALA A 113 -12.55 -0.04 -11.55
N ALA A 114 -12.12 -0.91 -12.47
CA ALA A 114 -12.28 -2.35 -12.33
C ALA A 114 -11.48 -2.92 -11.15
N VAL A 115 -10.26 -2.43 -10.91
CA VAL A 115 -9.47 -2.79 -9.73
C VAL A 115 -10.17 -2.36 -8.45
N MET A 116 -10.62 -1.11 -8.38
CA MET A 116 -11.31 -0.59 -7.20
C MET A 116 -12.63 -1.31 -6.91
N THR A 117 -13.36 -1.75 -7.92
CA THR A 117 -14.60 -2.54 -7.70
C THR A 117 -14.29 -3.91 -7.12
N TRP A 118 -13.25 -4.64 -7.57
CA TRP A 118 -12.84 -5.89 -6.95
C TRP A 118 -12.37 -5.70 -5.51
N ILE A 119 -11.62 -4.64 -5.23
CA ILE A 119 -11.21 -4.29 -3.86
C ILE A 119 -12.41 -4.03 -2.98
N THR A 120 -13.40 -3.27 -3.48
CA THR A 120 -14.63 -2.96 -2.74
C THR A 120 -15.40 -4.26 -2.43
N ILE A 121 -15.55 -5.16 -3.41
CA ILE A 121 -16.19 -6.47 -3.21
C ILE A 121 -15.42 -7.28 -2.16
N ALA A 122 -14.09 -7.32 -2.25
CA ALA A 122 -13.22 -8.06 -1.33
C ALA A 122 -13.27 -7.53 0.12
N ILE A 123 -13.63 -6.28 0.34
CA ILE A 123 -13.76 -5.68 1.67
C ILE A 123 -15.19 -5.88 2.21
N PHE A 124 -16.22 -5.53 1.43
CA PHE A 124 -17.59 -5.50 1.92
C PHE A 124 -18.23 -6.88 2.04
N VAL A 125 -17.92 -7.83 1.15
CA VAL A 125 -18.50 -9.19 1.23
C VAL A 125 -18.08 -9.91 2.52
N PRO A 126 -16.79 -9.95 2.91
CA PRO A 126 -16.38 -10.50 4.21
C PRO A 126 -16.98 -9.76 5.41
N ALA A 127 -17.05 -8.43 5.36
CA ALA A 127 -17.64 -7.64 6.43
C ALA A 127 -19.13 -7.96 6.66
N ILE A 128 -19.90 -8.14 5.58
CA ILE A 128 -21.30 -8.55 5.66
C ILE A 128 -21.41 -9.97 6.23
N SER A 129 -20.53 -10.90 5.83
CA SER A 129 -20.52 -12.26 6.37
C SER A 129 -20.22 -12.29 7.88
N SER A 130 -19.27 -11.47 8.34
CA SER A 130 -18.96 -11.30 9.76
C SER A 130 -20.16 -10.76 10.56
N LEU A 131 -20.86 -9.74 10.02
CA LEU A 131 -22.10 -9.22 10.63
C LEU A 131 -23.19 -10.30 10.73
N LEU A 132 -23.38 -11.10 9.70
CA LEU A 132 -24.40 -12.16 9.68
C LEU A 132 -24.09 -13.22 10.73
N ILE A 133 -22.84 -13.66 10.85
CA ILE A 133 -22.41 -14.63 11.85
C ILE A 133 -22.61 -14.10 13.26
N CYS A 134 -22.20 -12.87 13.53
CA CYS A 134 -22.40 -12.26 14.85
C CYS A 134 -23.88 -12.06 15.19
N LYS A 135 -24.73 -11.80 14.20
CA LYS A 135 -26.18 -11.74 14.41
C LYS A 135 -26.78 -13.10 14.76
N ILE A 136 -26.31 -14.18 14.13
CA ILE A 136 -26.71 -15.55 14.45
C ILE A 136 -26.25 -15.93 15.87
N MET A 137 -25.05 -15.50 16.26
CA MET A 137 -24.44 -15.77 17.57
C MET A 137 -24.69 -14.64 18.58
N SER A 138 -25.73 -13.82 18.42
CA SER A 138 -25.98 -12.58 19.17
C SER A 138 -26.10 -12.76 20.70
N LYS A 139 -26.34 -14.00 21.17
CA LYS A 139 -26.36 -14.33 22.59
C LYS A 139 -24.97 -14.17 23.25
N TYR A 140 -23.89 -14.39 22.50
CA TYR A 140 -22.53 -14.43 23.01
C TYR A 140 -21.59 -13.40 22.38
N LEU A 141 -21.93 -12.93 21.18
CA LEU A 141 -21.07 -12.02 20.40
C LEU A 141 -21.87 -10.78 20.01
N ALA A 142 -21.30 -9.60 20.27
CA ALA A 142 -21.83 -8.33 19.81
C ALA A 142 -20.79 -7.63 18.94
N ILE A 143 -21.23 -7.07 17.81
CA ILE A 143 -20.42 -6.19 16.95
C ILE A 143 -21.10 -4.83 16.89
N ASP A 144 -20.30 -3.79 17.07
CA ASP A 144 -20.76 -2.42 16.76
C ASP A 144 -20.65 -2.20 15.24
N GLY A 145 -21.83 -2.10 14.59
CA GLY A 145 -21.91 -1.89 13.15
C GLY A 145 -21.29 -0.55 12.69
N GLY A 146 -21.33 0.48 13.54
CA GLY A 146 -20.71 1.77 13.25
C GLY A 146 -19.19 1.67 13.16
N HIS A 147 -18.57 1.01 14.11
CA HIS A 147 -17.12 0.75 14.10
C HIS A 147 -16.71 -0.14 12.94
N LEU A 148 -17.48 -1.16 12.58
CA LEU A 148 -17.19 -2.01 11.43
C LEU A 148 -17.23 -1.21 10.11
N LEU A 149 -18.20 -0.32 9.95
CA LEU A 149 -18.30 0.51 8.76
C LEU A 149 -17.12 1.47 8.64
N LEU A 150 -16.72 2.13 9.73
CA LEU A 150 -15.53 2.97 9.76
C LEU A 150 -14.25 2.17 9.42
N PHE A 151 -14.16 0.95 9.91
CA PHE A 151 -13.05 0.05 9.58
C PHE A 151 -13.02 -0.31 8.10
N CYS A 152 -14.14 -0.69 7.49
CA CYS A 152 -14.24 -0.96 6.05
C CYS A 152 -13.87 0.28 5.21
N LEU A 153 -14.28 1.47 5.66
CA LEU A 153 -13.94 2.72 5.00
C LEU A 153 -12.43 3.00 5.07
N SER A 154 -11.80 2.80 6.21
CA SER A 154 -10.35 2.96 6.35
C SER A 154 -9.57 1.95 5.51
N MET A 155 -10.01 0.68 5.45
CA MET A 155 -9.46 -0.33 4.53
C MET A 155 -9.54 0.12 3.07
N LEU A 156 -10.66 0.68 2.65
CA LEU A 156 -10.88 1.15 1.29
C LEU A 156 -9.97 2.34 0.96
N ILE A 157 -9.81 3.28 1.88
CA ILE A 157 -8.92 4.44 1.72
C ILE A 157 -7.44 3.99 1.63
N CYS A 158 -7.00 3.08 2.50
CA CYS A 158 -5.64 2.52 2.44
C CYS A 158 -5.40 1.77 1.13
N SER A 159 -6.37 0.97 0.71
CA SER A 159 -6.32 0.22 -0.55
C SER A 159 -6.25 1.15 -1.76
N PHE A 160 -7.00 2.26 -1.74
CA PHE A 160 -6.94 3.29 -2.77
C PHE A 160 -5.56 3.95 -2.84
N LEU A 161 -4.94 4.31 -1.70
CA LEU A 161 -3.59 4.87 -1.66
C LEU A 161 -2.56 3.90 -2.27
N VAL A 162 -2.60 2.63 -1.86
CA VAL A 162 -1.66 1.62 -2.36
C VAL A 162 -1.87 1.36 -3.86
N ALA A 163 -3.12 1.23 -4.33
CA ALA A 163 -3.44 1.08 -5.74
C ALA A 163 -2.96 2.29 -6.57
N ALA A 164 -3.15 3.51 -6.06
CA ALA A 164 -2.67 4.74 -6.69
C ALA A 164 -1.13 4.80 -6.76
N ALA A 165 -0.43 4.39 -5.70
CA ALA A 165 1.03 4.32 -5.69
C ALA A 165 1.57 3.28 -6.70
N ILE A 166 0.91 2.12 -6.82
CA ILE A 166 1.27 1.09 -7.80
C ILE A 166 1.05 1.58 -9.23
N THR A 167 -0.08 2.22 -9.52
CA THR A 167 -0.33 2.77 -10.85
C THR A 167 0.61 3.90 -11.20
N LEU A 168 1.04 4.69 -10.21
CA LEU A 168 2.07 5.71 -10.36
C LEU A 168 3.42 5.07 -10.73
N SER A 169 3.85 4.06 -10.01
CA SER A 169 5.09 3.35 -10.30
C SER A 169 5.04 2.63 -11.65
N CYS A 170 3.92 1.97 -12.01
CA CYS A 170 3.69 1.40 -13.34
C CYS A 170 3.84 2.44 -14.46
N SER A 171 3.42 3.68 -14.21
CA SER A 171 3.52 4.75 -15.20
C SER A 171 4.97 5.21 -15.44
N ILE A 172 5.84 5.02 -14.45
CA ILE A 172 7.25 5.43 -14.47
C ILE A 172 8.16 4.29 -14.96
N THR A 173 7.84 3.05 -14.60
CA THR A 173 8.66 1.86 -14.84
C THR A 173 8.07 0.95 -15.91
N GLY A 174 8.88 0.08 -16.51
CA GLY A 174 8.45 -0.86 -17.55
C GLY A 174 8.67 -2.33 -17.20
N THR A 175 9.24 -2.66 -16.02
CA THR A 175 9.40 -4.04 -15.56
C THR A 175 8.68 -4.25 -14.23
N LEU A 176 8.22 -5.47 -13.98
CA LEU A 176 7.45 -5.79 -12.77
C LEU A 176 8.28 -5.62 -11.50
N PHE A 177 9.55 -6.04 -11.55
CA PHE A 177 10.45 -5.93 -10.40
C PHE A 177 10.70 -4.46 -10.00
N THR A 178 11.06 -3.62 -10.99
CA THR A 178 11.27 -2.19 -10.73
C THR A 178 10.02 -1.49 -10.26
N ASN A 179 8.84 -1.94 -10.72
CA ASN A 179 7.56 -1.43 -10.28
C ASN A 179 7.33 -1.68 -8.78
N ILE A 180 7.57 -2.90 -8.30
CA ILE A 180 7.46 -3.23 -6.87
C ILE A 180 8.44 -2.38 -6.04
N CYS A 181 9.70 -2.28 -6.46
CA CYS A 181 10.71 -1.46 -5.78
C CYS A 181 10.30 0.02 -5.71
N VAL A 182 9.88 0.59 -6.84
CA VAL A 182 9.46 2.01 -6.91
C VAL A 182 8.19 2.26 -6.09
N THR A 183 7.25 1.32 -6.07
CA THR A 183 6.07 1.42 -5.20
C THR A 183 6.48 1.48 -3.73
N GLY A 184 7.40 0.63 -3.30
CA GLY A 184 7.96 0.66 -1.96
C GLY A 184 8.62 2.01 -1.64
N ILE A 185 9.43 2.52 -2.56
CA ILE A 185 10.06 3.84 -2.42
C ILE A 185 8.99 4.94 -2.25
N ILE A 186 8.00 4.99 -3.12
CA ILE A 186 6.95 6.02 -3.08
C ILE A 186 6.18 5.99 -1.75
N LEU A 187 5.88 4.81 -1.24
CA LEU A 187 5.09 4.66 -0.01
C LEU A 187 5.92 4.89 1.26
N PHE A 188 7.16 4.41 1.30
CA PHE A 188 7.93 4.35 2.56
C PHE A 188 9.05 5.39 2.65
N LEU A 189 9.69 5.76 1.54
CA LEU A 189 10.84 6.65 1.55
C LEU A 189 10.59 7.98 2.26
N PRO A 190 9.50 8.73 1.98
CA PRO A 190 9.27 10.02 2.65
C PRO A 190 9.20 9.89 4.16
N ARG A 191 8.67 8.76 4.62
CA ARG A 191 8.49 8.47 6.04
C ARG A 191 9.80 8.07 6.72
N ILE A 192 10.56 7.18 6.07
CA ILE A 192 11.88 6.76 6.57
C ILE A 192 12.81 7.96 6.66
N LEU A 193 12.79 8.86 5.67
CA LEU A 193 13.58 10.08 5.69
C LEU A 193 13.17 11.01 6.82
N THR A 194 11.88 11.24 7.04
CA THR A 194 11.41 12.11 8.12
C THR A 194 11.76 11.52 9.50
N THR A 195 11.61 10.21 9.69
CA THR A 195 12.00 9.56 10.95
C THR A 195 13.51 9.67 11.18
N ALA A 196 14.34 9.34 10.18
CA ALA A 196 15.79 9.42 10.30
C ALA A 196 16.28 10.85 10.60
N ILE A 197 15.72 11.86 9.97
CA ILE A 197 16.06 13.26 10.25
C ILE A 197 15.63 13.66 11.67
N CYS A 198 14.43 13.25 12.10
CA CYS A 198 13.96 13.53 13.46
C CYS A 198 14.83 12.85 14.52
N THR A 199 15.22 11.60 14.34
CA THR A 199 16.11 10.89 15.27
C THR A 199 17.48 11.55 15.37
N MET A 200 18.06 11.98 14.24
CA MET A 200 19.33 12.72 14.24
C MET A 200 19.24 14.07 14.99
N ILE A 201 18.13 14.82 14.80
CA ILE A 201 17.93 16.10 15.50
C ILE A 201 17.76 15.89 16.99
N THR A 202 16.99 14.88 17.39
CA THR A 202 16.72 14.60 18.82
C THR A 202 17.95 14.04 19.54
N SER A 203 18.74 13.20 18.88
CA SER A 203 19.99 12.68 19.46
C SER A 203 21.07 13.77 19.62
N SER A 204 21.00 14.83 18.83
CA SER A 204 21.94 15.98 18.93
C SER A 204 21.50 17.07 19.92
N SER A 205 20.22 17.07 20.36
CA SER A 205 19.67 18.15 21.22
C SER A 205 19.08 17.59 22.52
N ILE A 206 19.58 18.03 23.64
CA ILE A 206 19.12 17.66 25.00
C ILE A 206 17.72 18.24 25.31
N LEU A 207 17.30 19.27 24.59
CA LEU A 207 16.04 20.01 24.83
C LEU A 207 14.82 19.50 24.08
N LEU A 208 15.00 18.65 23.09
CA LEU A 208 13.90 18.15 22.27
C LEU A 208 13.55 16.71 22.66
N ASP A 209 12.31 16.53 23.12
CA ASP A 209 11.78 15.20 23.44
C ASP A 209 11.56 14.40 22.16
N SER A 210 12.31 13.31 22.00
CA SER A 210 12.32 12.46 20.82
C SER A 210 10.95 11.87 20.51
N ASP A 211 10.24 11.43 21.53
CA ASP A 211 9.01 10.66 21.36
C ASP A 211 7.86 11.51 20.81
N ASN A 212 7.79 12.77 21.24
CA ASN A 212 6.76 13.69 20.76
C ASN A 212 6.98 14.16 19.32
N LEU A 213 8.23 14.40 18.90
CA LEU A 213 8.57 14.85 17.55
C LEU A 213 8.41 13.72 16.52
N ILE A 214 8.91 12.53 16.83
CA ILE A 214 8.81 11.35 15.94
C ILE A 214 7.36 10.92 15.78
N THR A 215 6.58 10.91 16.87
CA THR A 215 5.16 10.54 16.82
C THR A 215 4.32 11.57 16.08
N LEU A 216 4.59 12.86 16.22
CA LEU A 216 3.86 13.93 15.56
C LEU A 216 4.15 14.00 14.06
N LEU A 217 5.42 14.00 13.66
CA LEU A 217 5.83 14.20 12.27
C LEU A 217 5.81 12.90 11.44
N ALA A 218 6.25 11.79 12.02
CA ALA A 218 6.44 10.57 11.27
C ALA A 218 5.20 9.67 11.22
N ASN A 219 4.52 9.42 12.32
CA ASN A 219 3.62 8.30 12.44
C ASN A 219 2.13 8.64 12.47
N LYS A 220 1.74 9.85 12.86
CA LYS A 220 0.35 10.16 13.25
C LYS A 220 -0.66 10.10 12.12
N TYR A 221 -0.27 10.36 10.86
CA TYR A 221 -1.26 10.62 9.80
C TYR A 221 -1.32 9.59 8.67
N ASN A 222 -0.30 8.76 8.46
CA ASN A 222 -0.35 7.76 7.39
C ASN A 222 -0.74 6.39 7.92
N ILE A 223 -1.98 5.96 7.66
CA ILE A 223 -2.52 4.70 8.14
C ILE A 223 -1.70 3.51 7.62
N VAL A 224 -1.31 3.49 6.34
CA VAL A 224 -0.55 2.37 5.73
C VAL A 224 0.80 2.18 6.41
N PHE A 225 1.51 3.27 6.69
CA PHE A 225 2.78 3.18 7.40
C PHE A 225 2.60 2.74 8.84
N ASN A 226 1.63 3.32 9.55
CA ASN A 226 1.36 2.99 10.95
C ASN A 226 0.95 1.54 11.17
N THR A 227 0.21 0.94 10.23
CA THR A 227 -0.19 -0.46 10.34
C THR A 227 1.00 -1.39 10.20
N ILE A 228 1.89 -1.11 9.26
CA ILE A 228 3.09 -1.92 9.07
C ILE A 228 4.05 -1.72 10.25
N TYR A 229 4.23 -0.49 10.71
CA TYR A 229 5.02 -0.19 11.91
C TYR A 229 4.45 -0.87 13.16
N GLY A 230 3.13 -0.87 13.32
CA GLY A 230 2.43 -1.53 14.45
C GLY A 230 2.63 -3.04 14.52
N ILE A 231 2.93 -3.73 13.40
CA ILE A 231 3.31 -5.16 13.42
C ILE A 231 4.61 -5.35 14.22
N PHE A 232 5.57 -4.45 14.05
CA PHE A 232 6.89 -4.57 14.67
C PHE A 232 6.92 -4.05 16.11
N TYR A 233 6.07 -3.08 16.45
CA TYR A 233 6.13 -2.36 17.73
C TYR A 233 4.90 -2.52 18.62
N SER A 234 4.00 -3.46 18.33
CA SER A 234 2.80 -3.77 19.15
C SER A 234 1.94 -2.55 19.54
N SER A 235 1.99 -1.48 18.74
CA SER A 235 1.23 -0.26 19.03
C SER A 235 -0.27 -0.45 18.73
N THR A 236 -1.11 0.10 19.61
CA THR A 236 -2.56 -0.07 19.56
C THR A 236 -3.20 0.57 18.33
N PRO A 237 -4.22 -0.06 17.75
CA PRO A 237 -4.85 0.33 16.48
C PRO A 237 -5.77 1.56 16.55
N ALA A 238 -5.70 2.38 17.60
CA ALA A 238 -6.56 3.56 17.78
C ALA A 238 -6.50 4.59 16.62
N PHE A 239 -5.44 4.55 15.81
CA PHE A 239 -5.25 5.50 14.69
C PHE A 239 -6.07 5.17 13.45
N PHE A 240 -6.62 3.95 13.32
CA PHE A 240 -7.34 3.53 12.10
C PHE A 240 -8.64 4.28 11.86
N THR A 241 -9.32 4.64 12.93
CA THR A 241 -10.63 5.30 12.89
C THR A 241 -10.54 6.80 13.08
N SER A 242 -9.32 7.35 13.19
CA SER A 242 -9.11 8.80 13.31
C SER A 242 -9.45 9.50 11.99
N ALA A 243 -10.39 10.43 12.02
CA ALA A 243 -10.79 11.20 10.84
C ALA A 243 -9.62 11.96 10.18
N SER A 244 -8.67 12.47 10.99
CA SER A 244 -7.48 13.15 10.49
C SER A 244 -6.55 12.23 9.70
N SER A 245 -6.34 11.00 10.17
CA SER A 245 -5.51 10.02 9.46
C SER A 245 -6.17 9.53 8.17
N MET A 246 -7.50 9.31 8.19
CA MET A 246 -8.25 8.92 7.00
C MET A 246 -8.22 10.01 5.93
N THR A 247 -8.44 11.27 6.30
CA THR A 247 -8.41 12.40 5.35
C THR A 247 -7.02 12.61 4.76
N TYR A 248 -5.96 12.54 5.58
CA TYR A 248 -4.58 12.65 5.09
C TYR A 248 -4.24 11.53 4.09
N THR A 249 -4.55 10.27 4.44
CA THR A 249 -4.29 9.10 3.59
C THR A 249 -5.07 9.19 2.27
N PHE A 250 -6.31 9.66 2.32
CA PHE A 250 -7.15 9.86 1.14
C PHE A 250 -6.59 10.96 0.22
N ILE A 251 -6.24 12.13 0.78
CA ILE A 251 -5.66 13.23 0.00
C ILE A 251 -4.36 12.79 -0.68
N LEU A 252 -3.49 12.09 0.03
CA LEU A 252 -2.26 11.55 -0.53
C LEU A 252 -2.54 10.57 -1.69
N GLY A 253 -3.53 9.70 -1.53
CA GLY A 253 -3.98 8.78 -2.58
C GLY A 253 -4.49 9.53 -3.82
N VAL A 254 -5.28 10.60 -3.63
CA VAL A 254 -5.78 11.44 -4.73
C VAL A 254 -4.62 12.13 -5.48
N ILE A 255 -3.61 12.63 -4.76
CA ILE A 255 -2.42 13.24 -5.37
C ILE A 255 -1.68 12.19 -6.22
N PHE A 256 -1.40 11.00 -5.68
CA PHE A 256 -0.73 9.93 -6.44
C PHE A 256 -1.54 9.49 -7.65
N PHE A 257 -2.85 9.38 -7.53
CA PHE A 257 -3.75 9.04 -8.62
C PHE A 257 -3.73 10.11 -9.74
N ALA A 258 -3.81 11.39 -9.39
CA ALA A 258 -3.76 12.48 -10.35
C ALA A 258 -2.42 12.52 -11.12
N VAL A 259 -1.30 12.37 -10.40
CA VAL A 259 0.04 12.32 -11.01
C VAL A 259 0.17 11.08 -11.90
N SER A 260 -0.36 9.93 -11.48
CA SER A 260 -0.36 8.70 -12.27
C SER A 260 -1.08 8.86 -13.62
N ILE A 261 -2.25 9.51 -13.65
CA ILE A 261 -2.98 9.80 -14.90
C ILE A 261 -2.14 10.66 -15.84
N ILE A 262 -1.50 11.71 -15.31
CA ILE A 262 -0.68 12.61 -16.10
C ILE A 262 0.52 11.86 -16.72
N LEU A 263 1.21 11.07 -15.93
CA LEU A 263 2.37 10.30 -16.38
C LEU A 263 1.97 9.20 -17.37
N PHE A 264 0.89 8.48 -17.10
CA PHE A 264 0.37 7.46 -18.01
C PHE A 264 0.03 8.04 -19.40
N THR A 265 -0.59 9.20 -19.44
CA THR A 265 -0.94 9.82 -20.73
C THR A 265 0.28 10.24 -21.55
N ARG A 266 1.39 10.58 -20.89
CA ARG A 266 2.65 10.96 -21.52
C ARG A 266 3.58 9.79 -21.82
N ARG A 267 3.30 8.61 -21.28
CA ARG A 267 4.14 7.42 -21.42
C ARG A 267 4.17 6.94 -22.87
N LYS A 268 5.36 6.60 -23.38
CA LYS A 268 5.54 5.94 -24.68
C LYS A 268 5.42 4.42 -24.51
N SER A 269 4.86 3.72 -25.50
CA SER A 269 4.72 2.24 -25.46
C SER A 269 6.07 1.53 -25.48
N GLU A 270 7.10 2.15 -26.07
CA GLU A 270 8.48 1.63 -26.14
C GLU A 270 9.15 1.41 -24.77
N LEU A 271 8.60 2.01 -23.70
CA LEU A 271 9.12 1.87 -22.35
C LEU A 271 8.79 0.53 -21.70
N ALA A 272 7.87 -0.24 -22.28
CA ALA A 272 7.56 -1.57 -21.79
C ALA A 272 8.80 -2.50 -21.93
N GLY A 273 9.19 -3.11 -20.82
CA GLY A 273 10.40 -3.95 -20.73
C GLY A 273 11.67 -3.22 -20.29
N ASN A 274 11.67 -1.88 -20.21
CA ASN A 274 12.80 -1.11 -19.71
C ASN A 274 12.63 -0.79 -18.23
N ALA A 275 13.74 -0.79 -17.46
CA ALA A 275 13.70 -0.55 -16.01
C ALA A 275 13.16 0.85 -15.66
N ALA A 276 13.46 1.86 -16.46
CA ALA A 276 12.98 3.23 -16.24
C ALA A 276 12.85 4.00 -17.56
N THR A 277 12.09 5.10 -17.52
CA THR A 277 11.84 5.97 -18.68
C THR A 277 13.08 6.73 -19.19
N SER A 278 14.06 6.95 -18.30
CA SER A 278 15.31 7.64 -18.64
C SER A 278 16.44 7.19 -17.71
N LYS A 279 17.69 7.35 -18.16
CA LYS A 279 18.88 7.07 -17.35
C LYS A 279 18.91 7.92 -16.07
N HIS A 280 18.49 9.18 -16.14
CA HIS A 280 18.40 10.05 -14.95
C HIS A 280 17.40 9.54 -13.93
N LEU A 281 16.23 9.06 -14.36
CA LEU A 281 15.24 8.48 -13.46
C LEU A 281 15.75 7.17 -12.82
N GLN A 282 16.46 6.33 -13.58
CA GLN A 282 17.08 5.13 -13.08
C GLN A 282 18.11 5.46 -11.98
N THR A 283 18.95 6.47 -12.20
CA THR A 283 19.91 6.94 -11.20
C THR A 283 19.19 7.51 -9.96
N SER A 284 18.10 8.28 -10.15
CA SER A 284 17.31 8.82 -9.04
C SER A 284 16.68 7.69 -8.20
N ILE A 285 16.16 6.65 -8.81
CA ILE A 285 15.59 5.50 -8.09
C ILE A 285 16.69 4.78 -7.29
N ARG A 286 17.87 4.58 -7.86
CA ARG A 286 19.03 4.00 -7.14
C ARG A 286 19.40 4.82 -5.91
N MET A 287 19.51 6.13 -6.08
CA MET A 287 19.78 7.04 -4.96
C MET A 287 18.70 6.96 -3.88
N CYS A 288 17.43 6.91 -4.27
CA CYS A 288 16.31 6.78 -3.34
C CYS A 288 16.29 5.45 -2.58
N VAL A 289 16.80 4.36 -3.15
CA VAL A 289 16.94 3.06 -2.45
C VAL A 289 18.12 3.07 -1.50
N ALA A 290 19.25 3.61 -1.93
CA ALA A 290 20.48 3.62 -1.13
C ALA A 290 20.42 4.62 0.05
N LEU A 291 19.72 5.75 -0.11
CA LEU A 291 19.70 6.84 0.85
C LEU A 291 19.16 6.44 2.23
N PRO A 292 18.04 5.69 2.39
CA PRO A 292 17.58 5.23 3.69
C PRO A 292 18.58 4.31 4.39
N LEU A 293 19.23 3.44 3.62
CA LEU A 293 20.24 2.52 4.17
C LEU A 293 21.49 3.28 4.64
N CYS A 294 21.94 4.27 3.87
CA CYS A 294 23.04 5.13 4.28
C CYS A 294 22.69 5.95 5.54
N LEU A 295 21.46 6.48 5.62
CA LEU A 295 21.00 7.23 6.79
C LEU A 295 20.92 6.34 8.04
N ALA A 296 20.39 5.12 7.92
CA ALA A 296 20.36 4.16 9.02
C ALA A 296 21.78 3.82 9.52
N GLY A 297 22.74 3.66 8.60
CA GLY A 297 24.15 3.48 8.96
C GLY A 297 24.77 4.70 9.66
N CYS A 298 24.41 5.92 9.24
CA CYS A 298 24.87 7.15 9.89
C CYS A 298 24.27 7.31 11.30
N ASP A 299 23.00 6.95 11.51
CA ASP A 299 22.35 7.00 12.81
C ASP A 299 23.01 6.05 13.81
N GLU A 300 23.32 4.83 13.38
CA GLU A 300 24.03 3.83 14.19
C GLU A 300 25.47 4.27 14.54
N LEU A 301 26.18 4.83 13.57
CA LEU A 301 27.51 5.43 13.82
C LEU A 301 27.44 6.57 14.84
N PHE A 302 26.44 7.43 14.74
CA PHE A 302 26.25 8.56 15.66
C PHE A 302 25.95 8.08 17.08
N ASN A 303 25.12 7.03 17.23
CA ASN A 303 24.83 6.40 18.51
C ASN A 303 26.09 5.80 19.16
N ILE A 304 26.94 5.12 18.41
CA ILE A 304 28.20 4.55 18.89
C ILE A 304 29.14 5.67 19.37
N ILE A 305 29.25 6.77 18.62
CA ILE A 305 30.13 7.90 18.95
C ILE A 305 29.64 8.64 20.20
N ASN A 306 28.33 8.92 20.32
CA ASN A 306 27.77 9.70 21.42
C ASN A 306 27.69 8.91 22.73
N ASN A 307 27.36 7.63 22.70
CA ASN A 307 27.18 6.83 23.90
C ASN A 307 28.49 6.41 24.58
N LYS A 308 29.66 6.70 23.97
CA LYS A 308 31.01 6.31 24.49
C LYS A 308 31.07 4.84 24.92
N THR A 309 30.12 4.04 24.52
CA THR A 309 30.14 2.60 24.76
C THR A 309 31.18 1.98 23.81
N THR A 310 31.99 1.08 24.35
CA THR A 310 32.85 0.26 23.50
C THR A 310 31.96 -0.45 22.48
N ALA A 311 32.10 -0.06 21.22
CA ALA A 311 31.31 -0.65 20.13
C ALA A 311 31.44 -2.16 20.23
N ASP A 312 30.32 -2.83 20.44
CA ASP A 312 30.32 -4.28 20.51
C ASP A 312 30.57 -4.85 19.10
N ARG A 313 31.11 -6.05 19.01
CA ARG A 313 31.36 -6.70 17.69
C ARG A 313 30.07 -6.83 16.87
N SER A 314 28.92 -6.95 17.53
CA SER A 314 27.58 -6.96 16.91
C SER A 314 27.25 -5.66 16.17
N ASP A 315 27.62 -4.49 16.75
CA ASP A 315 27.28 -3.18 16.19
C ASP A 315 28.12 -2.89 14.94
N ILE A 316 29.41 -3.23 15.00
CA ILE A 316 30.33 -3.13 13.85
C ILE A 316 29.88 -4.05 12.71
N PHE A 317 29.43 -5.26 13.03
CA PHE A 317 28.90 -6.21 12.03
C PHE A 317 27.59 -5.69 11.42
N ALA A 318 26.67 -5.14 12.22
CA ALA A 318 25.42 -4.53 11.74
C ALA A 318 25.70 -3.37 10.76
N LEU A 319 26.63 -2.47 11.10
CA LEU A 319 27.08 -1.40 10.20
C LEU A 319 27.63 -1.93 8.88
N PHE A 320 28.50 -2.93 8.94
CA PHE A 320 29.06 -3.54 7.74
C PHE A 320 27.95 -4.12 6.85
N VAL A 321 26.97 -4.82 7.43
CA VAL A 321 25.84 -5.41 6.70
C VAL A 321 24.97 -4.31 6.07
N ILE A 322 24.68 -3.23 6.78
CA ILE A 322 23.87 -2.10 6.27
C ILE A 322 24.55 -1.45 5.05
N TYR A 323 25.84 -1.14 5.14
CA TYR A 323 26.56 -0.54 4.02
C TYR A 323 26.76 -1.52 2.86
N LEU A 324 26.98 -2.79 3.14
CA LEU A 324 27.03 -3.83 2.12
C LEU A 324 25.70 -3.94 1.35
N LEU A 325 24.56 -3.92 2.06
CA LEU A 325 23.24 -3.91 1.46
C LEU A 325 22.98 -2.65 0.63
N ALA A 326 23.45 -1.48 1.07
CA ALA A 326 23.35 -0.25 0.29
C ALA A 326 24.13 -0.34 -1.04
N VAL A 327 25.34 -0.91 -1.00
CA VAL A 327 26.17 -1.14 -2.19
C VAL A 327 25.51 -2.17 -3.11
N ILE A 328 25.05 -3.30 -2.58
CA ILE A 328 24.33 -4.31 -3.36
C ILE A 328 23.09 -3.72 -4.02
N ALA A 329 22.30 -2.92 -3.32
CA ALA A 329 21.11 -2.26 -3.86
C ALA A 329 21.45 -1.33 -5.03
N MET A 330 22.58 -0.64 -5.00
CA MET A 330 23.08 0.15 -6.13
C MET A 330 23.43 -0.70 -7.33
N PHE A 331 24.12 -1.83 -7.14
CA PHE A 331 24.55 -2.70 -8.24
C PHE A 331 23.44 -3.55 -8.83
N VAL A 332 22.55 -4.10 -8.02
CA VAL A 332 21.41 -4.92 -8.50
C VAL A 332 20.50 -4.14 -9.45
N TYR A 333 20.44 -2.83 -9.30
CA TYR A 333 19.68 -1.98 -10.21
C TYR A 333 20.40 -1.65 -11.53
N GLU A 334 21.65 -2.08 -11.66
CA GLU A 334 22.47 -1.89 -12.88
C GLU A 334 22.36 -3.06 -13.87
N LEU A 335 22.03 -4.24 -13.36
CA LEU A 335 21.77 -5.47 -14.11
C LEU A 335 20.32 -5.52 -14.60
#